data_cb58b570fd6337d0f580af01c7549e4c
#
_entry.id   cb58b570fd6337d0f580af01c7549e4c
#
_cell.length_a   1.000
_cell.length_b   1.000
_cell.length_c   1.000
_cell.angle_alpha   90.00
_cell.angle_beta   90.00
_cell.angle_gamma   90.00
#
_symmetry.space_group_name_H-M   'P 1'
#
loop_
_entity.id
_entity.type
_entity.pdbx_description
1 polymer ?
#
loop_
_entity_poly.entity_id
_entity_poly.type
_entity_poly.pdbx_seq_one_letter_code
_entity_poly.pdbx_strand_id
1 'polypeptide(L)'
;MTFLPIDRLQQEILQCNRCPRLREHCTQVAAVKRRAYLDWEYWGRPVPAFGDPYGRVLIVGLAPGAHGSNRTGRMFTGDRSGDVLYSVLHKTGFASQPHSTSREDGLILRDLFITASARCAPPGNKPTPEEVRNCRSYFERELDLLPNVKVVVALGKLAFDNYLDVLKTRGVIGSRAALVFGHNKVFRTAAGQPALISSYHPSQQNTSTGKLTEAMLAAVFRRARKVAERGMHRDTETQRKNSKLGGS
;
A
#
# COMPACT_ATOMS: atom_id res chain seq x y z
N MET A 1 10.40 -22.11 -12.09
CA MET A 1 10.23 -20.68 -11.80
C MET A 1 10.90 -20.37 -10.46
N THR A 2 11.88 -19.49 -10.45
CA THR A 2 12.54 -19.07 -9.21
C THR A 2 11.63 -18.07 -8.50
N PHE A 3 11.09 -18.44 -7.34
CA PHE A 3 10.30 -17.54 -6.52
C PHE A 3 11.19 -16.40 -6.00
N LEU A 4 10.74 -15.15 -6.20
CA LEU A 4 11.39 -14.01 -5.58
C LEU A 4 11.22 -14.06 -4.05
N PRO A 5 12.15 -13.49 -3.25
CA PRO A 5 11.99 -13.43 -1.81
C PRO A 5 10.65 -12.80 -1.36
N ILE A 6 10.16 -11.80 -2.10
CA ILE A 6 8.86 -11.17 -1.84
C ILE A 6 7.70 -12.17 -2.03
N ASP A 7 7.76 -13.07 -3.02
CA ASP A 7 6.70 -14.07 -3.23
C ASP A 7 6.63 -15.05 -2.07
N ARG A 8 7.78 -15.49 -1.53
CA ARG A 8 7.84 -16.34 -0.33
C ARG A 8 7.18 -15.64 0.87
N LEU A 9 7.47 -14.37 1.07
CA LEU A 9 6.82 -13.58 2.13
C LEU A 9 5.30 -13.50 1.93
N GLN A 10 4.82 -13.31 0.69
CA GLN A 10 3.38 -13.31 0.42
C GLN A 10 2.75 -14.69 0.74
N GLN A 11 3.43 -15.80 0.46
CA GLN A 11 2.94 -17.13 0.85
C GLN A 11 2.86 -17.30 2.38
N GLU A 12 3.84 -16.81 3.14
CA GLU A 12 3.79 -16.80 4.60
C GLU A 12 2.59 -15.99 5.12
N ILE A 13 2.31 -14.82 4.50
CA ILE A 13 1.17 -13.97 4.85
C ILE A 13 -0.15 -14.73 4.65
N LEU A 14 -0.29 -15.48 3.55
CA LEU A 14 -1.49 -16.25 3.26
C LEU A 14 -1.83 -17.30 4.33
N GLN A 15 -0.81 -17.83 5.01
CA GLN A 15 -0.95 -18.82 6.07
C GLN A 15 -1.06 -18.20 7.49
N CYS A 16 -1.06 -16.87 7.59
CA CYS A 16 -1.04 -16.18 8.88
C CYS A 16 -2.35 -16.36 9.66
N ASN A 17 -2.21 -16.72 10.94
CA ASN A 17 -3.32 -16.88 11.90
C ASN A 17 -3.12 -16.10 13.21
N ARG A 18 -2.20 -15.12 13.24
CA ARG A 18 -1.80 -14.39 14.47
C ARG A 18 -2.93 -13.59 15.14
N CYS A 19 -4.02 -13.27 14.41
CA CYS A 19 -5.12 -12.46 14.89
C CYS A 19 -6.44 -13.22 14.80
N PRO A 20 -6.82 -14.03 15.84
CA PRO A 20 -8.03 -14.86 15.80
C PRO A 20 -9.29 -14.08 15.44
N ARG A 21 -9.52 -12.91 16.07
CA ARG A 21 -10.67 -12.04 15.80
C ARG A 21 -10.77 -11.63 14.32
N LEU A 22 -9.64 -11.29 13.69
CA LEU A 22 -9.65 -10.92 12.26
C LEU A 22 -9.87 -12.13 11.36
N ARG A 23 -9.27 -13.29 11.70
CA ARG A 23 -9.45 -14.53 10.93
C ARG A 23 -10.89 -14.99 10.98
N GLU A 24 -11.49 -15.03 12.16
CA GLU A 24 -12.90 -15.36 12.37
C GLU A 24 -13.81 -14.43 11.59
N HIS A 25 -13.59 -13.10 11.70
CA HIS A 25 -14.37 -12.11 10.95
C HIS A 25 -14.26 -12.32 9.44
N CYS A 26 -13.05 -12.51 8.90
CA CYS A 26 -12.86 -12.76 7.47
C CYS A 26 -13.61 -14.00 6.99
N THR A 27 -13.55 -15.08 7.76
CA THR A 27 -14.22 -16.35 7.45
C THR A 27 -15.75 -16.22 7.57
N GLN A 28 -16.24 -15.55 8.63
CA GLN A 28 -17.67 -15.30 8.81
C GLN A 28 -18.24 -14.45 7.66
N VAL A 29 -17.56 -13.37 7.27
CA VAL A 29 -17.96 -12.53 6.12
C VAL A 29 -17.98 -13.33 4.83
N ALA A 30 -17.02 -14.25 4.64
CA ALA A 30 -16.97 -15.12 3.47
C ALA A 30 -18.09 -16.17 3.46
N ALA A 31 -18.54 -16.65 4.60
CA ALA A 31 -19.66 -17.60 4.72
C ALA A 31 -21.02 -16.91 4.54
N VAL A 32 -21.25 -15.77 5.24
CA VAL A 32 -22.54 -15.05 5.21
C VAL A 32 -22.74 -14.30 3.89
N LYS A 33 -21.65 -13.77 3.34
CA LYS A 33 -21.59 -12.97 2.11
C LYS A 33 -22.51 -11.72 2.17
N ARG A 34 -22.46 -10.90 1.16
CA ARG A 34 -23.40 -9.81 0.92
C ARG A 34 -24.37 -10.24 -0.19
N ARG A 35 -25.63 -9.86 -0.10
CA ARG A 35 -26.68 -10.21 -1.09
C ARG A 35 -26.24 -10.01 -2.56
N ALA A 36 -25.52 -8.93 -2.85
CA ALA A 36 -25.02 -8.62 -4.20
C ALA A 36 -23.88 -9.55 -4.68
N TYR A 37 -23.35 -10.43 -3.81
CA TYR A 37 -22.19 -11.28 -4.09
C TYR A 37 -22.40 -12.72 -3.62
N LEU A 38 -23.62 -13.21 -3.57
CA LEU A 38 -23.93 -14.58 -3.13
C LEU A 38 -23.27 -15.63 -4.01
N ASP A 39 -23.16 -15.38 -5.31
CA ASP A 39 -22.57 -16.29 -6.29
C ASP A 39 -21.02 -16.21 -6.32
N TRP A 40 -20.41 -15.33 -5.53
CA TRP A 40 -18.98 -15.24 -5.46
C TRP A 40 -18.39 -16.24 -4.47
N GLU A 41 -17.28 -16.86 -4.84
CA GLU A 41 -16.40 -17.50 -3.87
C GLU A 41 -15.52 -16.43 -3.22
N TYR A 42 -15.72 -16.17 -1.93
CA TYR A 42 -14.94 -15.19 -1.18
C TYR A 42 -13.57 -15.76 -0.84
N TRP A 43 -12.56 -14.93 -0.96
CA TRP A 43 -11.19 -15.25 -0.54
C TRP A 43 -11.08 -15.62 0.94
N GLY A 44 -11.66 -14.83 1.86
CA GLY A 44 -11.81 -15.11 3.29
C GLY A 44 -10.50 -15.33 4.07
N ARG A 45 -9.34 -14.98 3.49
CA ARG A 45 -7.99 -15.21 4.03
C ARG A 45 -7.19 -13.91 4.09
N PRO A 46 -5.97 -13.89 4.72
CA PRO A 46 -5.09 -12.73 4.63
C PRO A 46 -4.85 -12.34 3.17
N VAL A 47 -4.88 -11.06 2.89
CA VAL A 47 -4.72 -10.53 1.52
C VAL A 47 -3.25 -10.19 1.29
N PRO A 48 -2.59 -10.77 0.28
CA PRO A 48 -1.21 -10.48 -0.05
C PRO A 48 -1.07 -9.08 -0.64
N ALA A 49 0.16 -8.55 -0.66
CA ALA A 49 0.48 -7.35 -1.43
C ALA A 49 0.39 -7.65 -2.94
N PHE A 50 0.35 -6.60 -3.76
CA PHE A 50 0.13 -6.72 -5.19
C PHE A 50 0.91 -5.65 -5.97
N GLY A 51 1.49 -6.02 -7.09
CA GLY A 51 2.10 -5.08 -8.02
C GLY A 51 3.51 -5.46 -8.46
N ASP A 52 4.26 -4.44 -8.90
CA ASP A 52 5.64 -4.57 -9.39
C ASP A 52 6.62 -4.53 -8.19
N PRO A 53 7.29 -5.63 -7.83
CA PRO A 53 8.22 -5.66 -6.71
C PRO A 53 9.50 -4.82 -6.94
N TYR A 54 9.75 -4.41 -8.17
CA TYR A 54 10.84 -3.51 -8.54
C TYR A 54 10.38 -2.07 -8.72
N GLY A 55 9.10 -1.80 -8.44
CA GLY A 55 8.49 -0.48 -8.55
C GLY A 55 9.08 0.54 -7.58
N ARG A 56 9.14 1.79 -8.02
CA ARG A 56 9.67 2.92 -7.24
C ARG A 56 8.64 3.56 -6.30
N VAL A 57 7.36 3.25 -6.49
CA VAL A 57 6.25 3.79 -5.68
C VAL A 57 5.59 2.67 -4.89
N LEU A 58 5.51 2.84 -3.57
CA LEU A 58 4.81 1.94 -2.66
C LEU A 58 3.54 2.61 -2.14
N ILE A 59 2.38 2.02 -2.36
CA ILE A 59 1.13 2.43 -1.70
C ILE A 59 0.97 1.64 -0.40
N VAL A 60 0.65 2.35 0.67
CA VAL A 60 0.31 1.75 1.97
C VAL A 60 -1.14 2.09 2.32
N GLY A 61 -1.99 1.06 2.39
CA GLY A 61 -3.34 1.14 2.94
C GLY A 61 -3.40 0.79 4.42
N LEU A 62 -4.60 0.82 5.00
CA LEU A 62 -4.83 0.40 6.38
C LEU A 62 -5.06 -1.11 6.47
N ALA A 63 -6.10 -1.60 5.82
CA ALA A 63 -6.55 -2.99 5.88
C ALA A 63 -7.49 -3.33 4.72
N PRO A 64 -7.68 -4.62 4.38
CA PRO A 64 -8.67 -5.07 3.41
C PRO A 64 -10.10 -4.69 3.81
N GLY A 65 -10.92 -4.32 2.82
CA GLY A 65 -12.37 -4.18 3.01
C GLY A 65 -13.08 -5.54 3.02
N ALA A 66 -14.10 -5.69 3.89
CA ALA A 66 -14.82 -6.95 4.10
C ALA A 66 -15.43 -7.55 2.82
N HIS A 67 -16.05 -6.72 1.97
CA HIS A 67 -16.68 -7.13 0.71
C HIS A 67 -15.89 -6.70 -0.54
N GLY A 68 -14.73 -6.05 -0.36
CA GLY A 68 -13.74 -5.73 -1.39
C GLY A 68 -12.61 -6.75 -1.39
N SER A 69 -11.47 -6.39 -0.84
CA SER A 69 -10.26 -7.23 -0.85
C SER A 69 -10.42 -8.56 -0.12
N ASN A 70 -11.22 -8.66 0.95
CA ASN A 70 -11.52 -9.93 1.60
C ASN A 70 -12.39 -10.85 0.74
N ARG A 71 -13.17 -10.30 -0.21
CA ARG A 71 -13.91 -11.08 -1.22
C ARG A 71 -12.99 -11.52 -2.35
N THR A 72 -12.19 -10.61 -2.89
CA THR A 72 -11.43 -10.81 -4.13
C THR A 72 -10.03 -11.36 -3.93
N GLY A 73 -9.44 -11.25 -2.73
CA GLY A 73 -8.06 -11.66 -2.45
C GLY A 73 -6.98 -10.72 -3.00
N ARG A 74 -7.35 -9.52 -3.50
CA ARG A 74 -6.40 -8.51 -4.01
C ARG A 74 -6.68 -7.16 -3.38
N MET A 75 -5.60 -6.43 -3.00
CA MET A 75 -5.69 -5.11 -2.37
C MET A 75 -6.49 -4.12 -3.22
N PHE A 76 -7.37 -3.33 -2.57
CA PHE A 76 -8.24 -2.32 -3.20
C PHE A 76 -9.08 -2.85 -4.37
N THR A 77 -9.47 -4.12 -4.37
CA THR A 77 -10.21 -4.73 -5.48
C THR A 77 -11.64 -5.05 -5.07
N GLY A 78 -12.59 -4.65 -5.92
CA GLY A 78 -14.00 -5.02 -5.80
C GLY A 78 -14.80 -4.18 -4.80
N ASP A 79 -14.37 -2.98 -4.48
CA ASP A 79 -15.12 -1.98 -3.73
C ASP A 79 -14.88 -0.56 -4.27
N ARG A 80 -15.67 0.39 -3.80
CA ARG A 80 -15.63 1.79 -4.26
C ARG A 80 -14.25 2.46 -4.10
N SER A 81 -13.49 2.09 -3.07
CA SER A 81 -12.16 2.63 -2.85
C SER A 81 -11.20 2.18 -3.96
N GLY A 82 -11.34 0.93 -4.38
CA GLY A 82 -10.60 0.35 -5.50
C GLY A 82 -10.97 0.98 -6.82
N ASP A 83 -12.27 1.18 -7.09
CA ASP A 83 -12.74 1.80 -8.34
C ASP A 83 -12.08 3.16 -8.54
N VAL A 84 -12.07 4.01 -7.52
CA VAL A 84 -11.45 5.34 -7.56
C VAL A 84 -9.93 5.24 -7.69
N LEU A 85 -9.30 4.35 -6.91
CA LEU A 85 -7.84 4.21 -6.90
C LEU A 85 -7.34 3.74 -8.27
N TYR A 86 -7.88 2.64 -8.81
CA TYR A 86 -7.39 2.08 -10.07
C TYR A 86 -7.74 2.94 -11.28
N SER A 87 -8.89 3.64 -11.30
CA SER A 87 -9.19 4.67 -12.29
C SER A 87 -8.06 5.72 -12.34
N VAL A 88 -7.65 6.23 -11.18
CA VAL A 88 -6.58 7.23 -11.07
C VAL A 88 -5.21 6.65 -11.41
N LEU A 89 -4.89 5.43 -10.96
CA LEU A 89 -3.62 4.77 -11.29
C LEU A 89 -3.48 4.54 -12.80
N HIS A 90 -4.56 4.17 -13.49
CA HIS A 90 -4.56 4.06 -14.95
C HIS A 90 -4.34 5.42 -15.61
N LYS A 91 -5.10 6.47 -15.23
CA LYS A 91 -4.94 7.84 -15.74
C LYS A 91 -3.54 8.42 -15.51
N THR A 92 -2.84 7.92 -14.51
CA THR A 92 -1.47 8.35 -14.17
C THR A 92 -0.40 7.35 -14.63
N GLY A 93 -0.77 6.30 -15.39
CA GLY A 93 0.13 5.36 -16.05
C GLY A 93 0.80 4.34 -15.11
N PHE A 94 0.21 4.09 -13.93
CA PHE A 94 0.66 3.03 -13.01
C PHE A 94 -0.13 1.72 -13.13
N ALA A 95 -1.29 1.73 -13.79
CA ALA A 95 -2.11 0.54 -13.99
C ALA A 95 -2.42 0.32 -15.47
N SER A 96 -2.50 -0.94 -15.91
CA SER A 96 -2.80 -1.32 -17.28
C SER A 96 -4.25 -1.05 -17.70
N GLN A 97 -5.16 -0.99 -16.72
CA GLN A 97 -6.60 -0.78 -16.92
C GLN A 97 -7.20 0.03 -15.77
N PRO A 98 -8.35 0.70 -15.99
CA PRO A 98 -8.96 1.58 -14.97
C PRO A 98 -9.82 0.82 -13.95
N HIS A 99 -10.02 -0.47 -14.11
CA HIS A 99 -10.88 -1.30 -13.27
C HIS A 99 -10.10 -2.39 -12.56
N SER A 100 -10.60 -2.82 -11.40
CA SER A 100 -10.06 -3.93 -10.62
C SER A 100 -11.21 -4.70 -10.01
N THR A 101 -11.58 -5.81 -10.63
CA THR A 101 -12.79 -6.59 -10.31
C THR A 101 -12.50 -7.92 -9.62
N SER A 102 -11.45 -8.63 -10.05
CA SER A 102 -11.01 -9.91 -9.47
C SER A 102 -9.48 -10.03 -9.52
N ARG A 103 -8.93 -11.10 -8.97
CA ARG A 103 -7.49 -11.39 -9.05
C ARG A 103 -7.04 -11.77 -10.46
N GLU A 104 -7.94 -12.31 -11.25
CA GLU A 104 -7.72 -12.87 -12.58
C GLU A 104 -8.12 -11.91 -13.71
N ASP A 105 -8.43 -10.64 -13.42
CA ASP A 105 -8.94 -9.67 -14.40
C ASP A 105 -7.86 -9.08 -15.34
N GLY A 106 -6.63 -9.56 -15.26
CA GLY A 106 -5.53 -9.13 -16.13
C GLY A 106 -4.89 -7.80 -15.76
N LEU A 107 -5.30 -7.18 -14.63
CA LEU A 107 -4.70 -5.93 -14.15
C LEU A 107 -3.22 -6.10 -13.83
N ILE A 108 -2.39 -5.25 -14.41
CA ILE A 108 -0.95 -5.15 -14.16
C ILE A 108 -0.63 -3.77 -13.61
N LEU A 109 0.14 -3.71 -12.52
CA LEU A 109 0.74 -2.49 -12.02
C LEU A 109 2.17 -2.35 -12.56
N ARG A 110 2.54 -1.12 -12.89
CA ARG A 110 3.86 -0.76 -13.43
C ARG A 110 4.50 0.26 -12.52
N ASP A 111 5.75 0.01 -12.10
CA ASP A 111 6.51 0.92 -11.23
C ASP A 111 5.82 1.22 -9.88
N LEU A 112 4.91 0.34 -9.45
CA LEU A 112 4.07 0.52 -8.28
C LEU A 112 3.75 -0.79 -7.59
N PHE A 113 3.87 -0.81 -6.26
CA PHE A 113 3.51 -1.92 -5.39
C PHE A 113 2.49 -1.46 -4.34
N ILE A 114 1.53 -2.29 -3.98
CA ILE A 114 0.46 -1.97 -3.02
C ILE A 114 0.50 -2.93 -1.86
N THR A 115 0.55 -2.37 -0.65
CA THR A 115 0.49 -3.11 0.60
C THR A 115 -0.49 -2.46 1.60
N ALA A 116 -0.67 -3.06 2.77
CA ALA A 116 -1.47 -2.50 3.86
C ALA A 116 -0.85 -2.82 5.23
N SER A 117 -1.19 -2.00 6.22
CA SER A 117 -0.72 -2.17 7.61
C SER A 117 -1.25 -3.45 8.26
N ALA A 118 -2.46 -3.88 7.89
CA ALA A 118 -3.05 -5.17 8.29
C ALA A 118 -3.48 -5.97 7.06
N ARG A 119 -3.40 -7.29 7.12
CA ARG A 119 -3.65 -8.20 5.98
C ARG A 119 -5.03 -8.82 5.97
N CYS A 120 -5.78 -8.70 7.05
CA CYS A 120 -7.12 -9.23 7.22
C CYS A 120 -8.12 -8.08 7.36
N ALA A 121 -9.35 -8.29 6.86
CA ALA A 121 -10.44 -7.33 7.02
C ALA A 121 -10.87 -7.24 8.49
N PRO A 122 -10.83 -6.06 9.11
CA PRO A 122 -11.28 -5.90 10.48
C PRO A 122 -12.77 -5.56 10.55
N PRO A 123 -13.48 -5.96 11.63
CA PRO A 123 -14.82 -5.49 11.90
C PRO A 123 -14.90 -3.97 11.88
N GLY A 124 -15.90 -3.40 11.19
CA GLY A 124 -16.10 -1.96 11.07
C GLY A 124 -14.94 -1.20 10.41
N ASN A 125 -14.06 -1.88 9.65
CA ASN A 125 -12.85 -1.32 9.04
C ASN A 125 -11.85 -0.73 10.07
N LYS A 126 -11.86 -1.25 11.31
CA LYS A 126 -11.02 -0.75 12.41
C LYS A 126 -10.20 -1.89 13.01
N PRO A 127 -8.95 -2.10 12.56
CA PRO A 127 -8.05 -3.02 13.24
C PRO A 127 -7.66 -2.43 14.61
N THR A 128 -7.43 -3.31 15.59
CA THR A 128 -6.88 -2.88 16.86
C THR A 128 -5.39 -2.54 16.73
N PRO A 129 -4.84 -1.73 17.66
CA PRO A 129 -3.39 -1.47 17.68
C PRO A 129 -2.54 -2.75 17.78
N GLU A 130 -3.03 -3.77 18.48
CA GLU A 130 -2.37 -5.07 18.59
C GLU A 130 -2.34 -5.82 17.25
N GLU A 131 -3.45 -5.85 16.53
CA GLU A 131 -3.55 -6.48 15.21
C GLU A 131 -2.61 -5.82 14.19
N VAL A 132 -2.50 -4.49 14.23
CA VAL A 132 -1.52 -3.76 13.41
C VAL A 132 -0.09 -4.12 13.82
N ARG A 133 0.21 -4.22 15.12
CA ARG A 133 1.54 -4.66 15.59
C ARG A 133 1.86 -6.08 15.15
N ASN A 134 0.90 -7.01 15.22
CA ASN A 134 1.07 -8.39 14.77
C ASN A 134 1.40 -8.50 13.26
N CYS A 135 0.85 -7.59 12.44
CA CYS A 135 1.17 -7.51 11.01
C CYS A 135 2.46 -6.76 10.70
N ARG A 136 3.01 -5.97 11.63
CA ARG A 136 4.16 -5.07 11.42
C ARG A 136 5.38 -5.80 10.86
N SER A 137 5.71 -6.98 11.37
CA SER A 137 6.87 -7.75 10.91
C SER A 137 6.80 -8.12 9.42
N TYR A 138 5.59 -8.38 8.89
CA TYR A 138 5.41 -8.60 7.45
C TYR A 138 5.65 -7.32 6.65
N PHE A 139 5.11 -6.20 7.12
CA PHE A 139 5.28 -4.90 6.47
C PHE A 139 6.74 -4.45 6.47
N GLU A 140 7.47 -4.63 7.57
CA GLU A 140 8.89 -4.32 7.66
C GLU A 140 9.74 -5.17 6.70
N ARG A 141 9.46 -6.48 6.63
CA ARG A 141 10.12 -7.37 5.67
C ARG A 141 9.80 -7.01 4.21
N GLU A 142 8.58 -6.56 3.91
CA GLU A 142 8.27 -6.05 2.57
C GLU A 142 9.10 -4.82 2.22
N LEU A 143 9.25 -3.87 3.14
CA LEU A 143 10.09 -2.69 2.90
C LEU A 143 11.54 -3.09 2.59
N ASP A 144 12.07 -4.13 3.26
CA ASP A 144 13.44 -4.62 3.02
C ASP A 144 13.57 -5.37 1.67
N LEU A 145 12.48 -5.96 1.20
CA LEU A 145 12.43 -6.72 -0.06
C LEU A 145 12.05 -5.88 -1.29
N LEU A 146 11.79 -4.58 -1.12
CA LEU A 146 11.43 -3.64 -2.20
C LEU A 146 12.56 -2.63 -2.44
N PRO A 147 13.67 -3.03 -3.11
CA PRO A 147 14.92 -2.28 -3.13
C PRO A 147 14.85 -0.94 -3.87
N ASN A 148 13.88 -0.79 -4.77
CA ASN A 148 13.79 0.38 -5.64
C ASN A 148 12.83 1.44 -5.15
N VAL A 149 12.14 1.22 -4.03
CA VAL A 149 11.15 2.19 -3.51
C VAL A 149 11.82 3.53 -3.20
N LYS A 150 11.35 4.58 -3.87
CA LYS A 150 11.78 5.98 -3.70
C LYS A 150 10.69 6.83 -3.05
N VAL A 151 9.43 6.38 -3.14
CA VAL A 151 8.27 7.10 -2.63
C VAL A 151 7.30 6.13 -1.98
N VAL A 152 6.86 6.44 -0.77
CA VAL A 152 5.75 5.78 -0.09
C VAL A 152 4.54 6.72 -0.12
N VAL A 153 3.41 6.24 -0.63
CA VAL A 153 2.13 6.96 -0.61
C VAL A 153 1.22 6.33 0.45
N ALA A 154 1.02 7.00 1.56
CA ALA A 154 0.12 6.55 2.63
C ALA A 154 -1.32 7.03 2.38
N LEU A 155 -2.24 6.10 2.15
CA LEU A 155 -3.65 6.39 1.92
C LEU A 155 -4.44 6.40 3.22
N GLY A 156 -4.69 7.57 3.76
CA GLY A 156 -5.39 7.83 5.03
C GLY A 156 -4.45 8.03 6.23
N LYS A 157 -5.00 8.70 7.25
CA LYS A 157 -4.23 9.06 8.45
C LYS A 157 -3.68 7.83 9.19
N LEU A 158 -4.46 6.77 9.33
CA LEU A 158 -4.01 5.57 10.03
C LEU A 158 -2.87 4.85 9.31
N ALA A 159 -2.91 4.75 7.97
CA ALA A 159 -1.81 4.20 7.19
C ALA A 159 -0.54 5.07 7.31
N PHE A 160 -0.70 6.39 7.30
CA PHE A 160 0.38 7.34 7.52
C PHE A 160 1.02 7.17 8.90
N ASP A 161 0.20 7.13 9.96
CA ASP A 161 0.68 6.97 11.33
C ASP A 161 1.41 5.63 11.51
N ASN A 162 0.86 4.54 10.97
CA ASN A 162 1.47 3.22 11.05
C ASN A 162 2.83 3.15 10.32
N TYR A 163 2.95 3.82 9.17
CA TYR A 163 4.24 3.91 8.49
C TYR A 163 5.26 4.71 9.31
N LEU A 164 4.84 5.83 9.92
CA LEU A 164 5.71 6.60 10.82
C LEU A 164 6.13 5.80 12.06
N ASP A 165 5.26 4.93 12.58
CA ASP A 165 5.62 4.03 13.69
C ASP A 165 6.70 3.03 13.28
N VAL A 166 6.64 2.50 12.07
CA VAL A 166 7.71 1.65 11.52
C VAL A 166 9.02 2.42 11.41
N LEU A 167 9.00 3.64 10.85
CA LEU A 167 10.20 4.47 10.73
C LEU A 167 10.81 4.80 12.10
N LYS A 168 9.97 5.07 13.11
CA LYS A 168 10.42 5.33 14.48
C LYS A 168 11.04 4.08 15.11
N THR A 169 10.39 2.93 14.97
CA THR A 169 10.90 1.64 15.50
C THR A 169 12.26 1.27 14.87
N ARG A 170 12.45 1.60 13.58
CA ARG A 170 13.70 1.39 12.86
C ARG A 170 14.78 2.47 13.14
N GLY A 171 14.47 3.45 13.99
CA GLY A 171 15.41 4.55 14.31
C GLY A 171 15.64 5.53 13.16
N VAL A 172 14.84 5.47 12.09
CA VAL A 172 14.93 6.38 10.93
C VAL A 172 14.50 7.80 11.32
N ILE A 173 13.53 7.92 12.22
CA ILE A 173 13.06 9.19 12.77
C ILE A 173 13.05 9.13 14.30
N GLY A 174 13.52 10.20 14.96
CA GLY A 174 13.46 10.32 16.43
C GLY A 174 12.06 10.75 16.93
N SER A 175 11.38 11.62 16.18
CA SER A 175 10.07 12.16 16.55
C SER A 175 9.14 12.27 15.35
N ARG A 176 7.84 12.12 15.62
CA ARG A 176 6.76 12.31 14.61
C ARG A 176 6.16 13.72 14.65
N ALA A 177 6.54 14.57 15.60
CA ALA A 177 5.86 15.85 15.87
C ALA A 177 5.79 16.79 14.64
N ALA A 178 6.85 16.85 13.85
CA ALA A 178 6.89 17.66 12.62
C ALA A 178 6.17 17.03 11.42
N LEU A 179 5.78 15.75 11.51
CA LEU A 179 5.19 14.99 10.41
C LEU A 179 3.66 14.98 10.53
N VAL A 180 3.05 16.14 10.30
CA VAL A 180 1.60 16.34 10.45
C VAL A 180 0.86 15.93 9.17
N PHE A 181 -0.03 14.94 9.31
CA PHE A 181 -0.87 14.45 8.23
C PHE A 181 -1.63 15.56 7.50
N GLY A 182 -1.70 15.48 6.20
CA GLY A 182 -2.50 16.35 5.34
C GLY A 182 -2.53 15.80 3.92
N HIS A 183 -3.55 16.15 3.14
CA HIS A 183 -3.65 15.68 1.76
C HIS A 183 -2.52 16.24 0.90
N ASN A 184 -1.89 15.36 0.11
CA ASN A 184 -0.85 15.69 -0.86
C ASN A 184 0.38 16.40 -0.26
N LYS A 185 0.70 16.15 1.04
CA LYS A 185 1.94 16.62 1.66
C LYS A 185 3.09 15.64 1.40
N VAL A 186 4.28 16.19 1.18
CA VAL A 186 5.52 15.42 0.95
C VAL A 186 6.45 15.63 2.14
N PHE A 187 6.95 14.52 2.69
CA PHE A 187 7.91 14.53 3.80
C PHE A 187 9.18 13.79 3.38
N ARG A 188 10.33 14.36 3.75
CA ARG A 188 11.62 13.70 3.68
C ARG A 188 12.05 13.36 5.10
N THR A 189 12.07 12.07 5.40
CA THR A 189 12.26 11.58 6.77
C THR A 189 13.73 11.49 7.17
N ALA A 190 14.58 10.99 6.26
CA ALA A 190 16.03 10.96 6.42
C ALA A 190 16.72 10.84 5.05
N ALA A 191 18.03 11.06 5.00
CA ALA A 191 18.83 10.84 3.80
C ALA A 191 18.80 9.35 3.41
N GLY A 192 18.71 9.08 2.12
CA GLY A 192 18.62 7.70 1.60
C GLY A 192 17.28 6.99 1.80
N GLN A 193 16.36 7.57 2.56
CA GLN A 193 15.02 6.98 2.78
C GLN A 193 14.02 7.43 1.71
N PRO A 194 13.01 6.59 1.39
CA PRO A 194 11.91 6.98 0.52
C PRO A 194 11.20 8.24 1.03
N ALA A 195 10.81 9.13 0.12
CA ALA A 195 9.94 10.24 0.47
C ALA A 195 8.55 9.71 0.84
N LEU A 196 7.93 10.25 1.87
CA LEU A 196 6.56 9.93 2.26
C LEU A 196 5.59 10.97 1.70
N ILE A 197 4.56 10.53 1.00
CA ILE A 197 3.44 11.37 0.56
C ILE A 197 2.18 10.92 1.29
N SER A 198 1.49 11.83 1.95
CA SER A 198 0.21 11.54 2.59
C SER A 198 -0.97 11.95 1.71
N SER A 199 -2.01 11.13 1.68
CA SER A 199 -3.25 11.37 0.95
C SER A 199 -4.46 11.03 1.79
N TYR A 200 -5.58 11.71 1.57
CA TYR A 200 -6.86 11.20 2.05
C TYR A 200 -7.13 9.83 1.43
N HIS A 201 -7.80 8.96 2.18
CA HIS A 201 -8.17 7.63 1.72
C HIS A 201 -9.31 7.73 0.68
N PRO A 202 -9.27 6.96 -0.44
CA PRO A 202 -10.32 6.97 -1.47
C PRO A 202 -11.59 6.21 -1.03
N SER A 203 -11.97 6.31 0.25
CA SER A 203 -13.19 5.72 0.79
C SER A 203 -14.44 6.35 0.20
N GLN A 204 -15.52 5.59 0.15
CA GLN A 204 -16.83 6.09 -0.30
C GLN A 204 -17.20 7.38 0.45
N GLN A 205 -16.99 7.45 1.76
CA GLN A 205 -17.26 8.65 2.56
C GLN A 205 -16.50 9.88 2.04
N ASN A 206 -15.20 9.76 1.77
CA ASN A 206 -14.40 10.90 1.31
C ASN A 206 -14.73 11.30 -0.13
N THR A 207 -15.07 10.33 -0.98
CA THR A 207 -15.38 10.61 -2.40
C THR A 207 -16.80 11.16 -2.58
N SER A 208 -17.80 10.64 -1.86
CA SER A 208 -19.18 11.13 -1.96
C SER A 208 -19.39 12.49 -1.29
N THR A 209 -18.56 12.86 -0.32
CA THR A 209 -18.59 14.20 0.31
C THR A 209 -17.73 15.25 -0.40
N GLY A 210 -17.02 14.86 -1.48
CA GLY A 210 -16.09 15.75 -2.18
C GLY A 210 -14.79 16.04 -1.42
N LYS A 211 -14.57 15.46 -0.24
CA LYS A 211 -13.31 15.61 0.52
C LYS A 211 -12.10 15.10 -0.24
N LEU A 212 -12.29 14.09 -1.09
CA LEU A 212 -11.30 13.61 -2.05
C LEU A 212 -11.96 13.44 -3.41
N THR A 213 -11.46 14.16 -4.42
CA THR A 213 -11.83 13.97 -5.83
C THR A 213 -10.79 13.13 -6.57
N GLU A 214 -11.16 12.57 -7.74
CA GLU A 214 -10.20 11.89 -8.61
C GLU A 214 -9.05 12.81 -9.03
N ALA A 215 -9.32 14.06 -9.33
CA ALA A 215 -8.31 15.06 -9.70
C ALA A 215 -7.30 15.29 -8.57
N MET A 216 -7.76 15.38 -7.32
CA MET A 216 -6.91 15.49 -6.15
C MET A 216 -6.03 14.24 -5.96
N LEU A 217 -6.59 13.05 -6.09
CA LEU A 217 -5.84 11.80 -5.98
C LEU A 217 -4.83 11.65 -7.14
N ALA A 218 -5.21 12.02 -8.36
CA ALA A 218 -4.31 12.03 -9.50
C ALA A 218 -3.11 12.99 -9.31
N ALA A 219 -3.33 14.13 -8.65
CA ALA A 219 -2.24 15.05 -8.30
C ALA A 219 -1.22 14.40 -7.33
N VAL A 220 -1.68 13.55 -6.39
CA VAL A 220 -0.80 12.76 -5.51
C VAL A 220 0.10 11.83 -6.33
N PHE A 221 -0.46 11.05 -7.26
CA PHE A 221 0.30 10.08 -8.04
C PHE A 221 1.21 10.74 -9.09
N ARG A 222 0.80 11.83 -9.72
CA ARG A 222 1.70 12.65 -10.55
C ARG A 222 2.88 13.20 -9.74
N ARG A 223 2.64 13.62 -8.50
CA ARG A 223 3.71 14.06 -7.59
C ARG A 223 4.61 12.90 -7.18
N ALA A 224 4.05 11.73 -6.86
CA ALA A 224 4.82 10.55 -6.53
C ALA A 224 5.80 10.18 -7.65
N ARG A 225 5.34 10.18 -8.91
CA ARG A 225 6.19 9.94 -10.08
C ARG A 225 7.33 10.96 -10.18
N LYS A 226 7.03 12.25 -10.11
CA LYS A 226 8.06 13.30 -10.16
C LYS A 226 9.10 13.20 -9.05
N VAL A 227 8.68 12.80 -7.83
CA VAL A 227 9.60 12.61 -6.70
C VAL A 227 10.47 11.37 -6.91
N ALA A 228 9.90 10.27 -7.42
CA ALA A 228 10.64 9.05 -7.74
C ALA A 228 11.70 9.27 -8.83
N GLU A 229 11.38 10.04 -9.88
CA GLU A 229 12.30 10.40 -10.97
C GLU A 229 13.47 11.28 -10.47
N ARG A 230 13.21 12.28 -9.65
CA ARG A 230 14.25 13.16 -9.07
C ARG A 230 15.20 12.41 -8.13
N GLY A 231 14.76 11.33 -7.49
CA GLY A 231 15.61 10.45 -6.68
C GLY A 231 16.72 9.81 -7.52
N MET A 232 16.42 9.38 -8.74
CA MET A 232 17.41 8.76 -9.65
C MET A 232 18.54 9.71 -10.06
N HIS A 233 18.22 10.98 -10.36
CA HIS A 233 19.25 11.96 -10.77
C HIS A 233 20.26 12.24 -9.66
N ARG A 234 19.84 12.22 -8.40
CA ARG A 234 20.76 12.42 -7.26
C ARG A 234 21.64 11.21 -7.00
N ASP A 235 21.08 9.99 -7.11
CA ASP A 235 21.84 8.76 -6.91
C ASP A 235 22.92 8.59 -7.99
N THR A 236 22.61 8.91 -9.26
CA THR A 236 23.57 8.87 -10.39
C THR A 236 24.67 9.95 -10.26
N GLU A 237 24.34 11.13 -9.76
CA GLU A 237 25.33 12.19 -9.56
C GLU A 237 26.28 11.89 -8.41
N THR A 238 25.76 11.27 -7.33
CA THR A 238 26.58 10.82 -6.19
C THR A 238 27.51 9.69 -6.60
N GLN A 239 27.03 8.71 -7.38
CA GLN A 239 27.87 7.62 -7.90
C GLN A 239 28.98 8.14 -8.83
N ARG A 240 28.69 9.12 -9.69
CA ARG A 240 29.71 9.75 -10.56
C ARG A 240 30.75 10.54 -9.78
N LYS A 241 30.38 11.17 -8.66
CA LYS A 241 31.34 11.87 -7.79
C LYS A 241 32.25 10.88 -7.04
N ASN A 242 31.70 9.79 -6.55
CA ASN A 242 32.48 8.77 -5.83
C ASN A 242 33.43 7.99 -6.75
N SER A 243 33.03 7.72 -8.00
CA SER A 243 33.92 7.05 -8.98
C SER A 243 35.10 7.94 -9.45
N LYS A 244 34.95 9.28 -9.35
CA LYS A 244 36.05 10.21 -9.65
C LYS A 244 37.04 10.42 -8.49
N LEU A 245 36.64 10.10 -7.27
CA LEU A 245 37.48 10.23 -6.06
C LEU A 245 38.25 8.94 -5.71
N GLY A 246 37.86 7.80 -6.31
CA GLY A 246 38.51 6.49 -6.09
C GLY A 246 39.54 6.10 -7.17
N GLY A 247 39.90 7.00 -8.07
CA GLY A 247 40.81 6.77 -9.23
C GLY A 247 42.10 7.58 -9.14
N SER A 248 42.68 7.75 -7.93
CA SER A 248 44.02 8.36 -7.75
C SER A 248 44.86 7.49 -6.86
#